data_9b93fdd29712becec4c6bb0c89b69c39
#
_entry.id   9b93fdd29712becec4c6bb0c89b69c39
#
_cell.length_a   1.000
_cell.length_b   1.000
_cell.length_c   1.000
_cell.angle_alpha   90.00
_cell.angle_beta   90.00
_cell.angle_gamma   90.00
#
_symmetry.space_group_name_H-M   'P 1'
#
loop_
_entity.id
_entity.type
_entity.pdbx_description
1 polymer ?
#
loop_
_entity_poly.entity_id
_entity_poly.type
_entity_poly.pdbx_seq_one_letter_code
_entity_poly.pdbx_strand_id
1 'polypeptide(L)'
;MKLFAVAVLALIPTAMIAQQADEVALVKGIYETLNSTSIAQNVEYCGYVGFNADGQLIASKPTLGNVDSCLADDPKFIEIITASYHTYGGHSPDYFNEVPSSADMEGDADEGIDGYVATPGGRLWYIDTVDMVASQLCGIGCLPRDPKFVVGQNGEIVLSYTYDDLVIKLEE
;
A
#
# COMPACT_ATOMS: atom_id res chain seq x y z
N MET A 1 43.48 -6.48 -27.97
CA MET A 1 43.16 -6.28 -26.55
C MET A 1 41.65 -6.54 -26.41
N LYS A 2 41.27 -7.73 -25.91
CA LYS A 2 39.83 -8.10 -25.72
C LYS A 2 39.44 -7.67 -24.33
N LEU A 3 38.53 -6.67 -24.22
CA LEU A 3 37.88 -6.32 -22.95
C LEU A 3 36.85 -7.40 -22.63
N PHE A 4 37.04 -8.11 -21.52
CA PHE A 4 36.03 -8.94 -20.93
C PHE A 4 35.15 -8.03 -20.05
N ALA A 5 33.89 -7.86 -20.45
CA ALA A 5 32.89 -7.25 -19.59
C ALA A 5 32.49 -8.27 -18.50
N VAL A 6 32.82 -8.00 -17.25
CA VAL A 6 32.34 -8.77 -16.09
C VAL A 6 30.94 -8.26 -15.76
N ALA A 7 29.92 -9.06 -16.06
CA ALA A 7 28.56 -8.80 -15.58
C ALA A 7 28.51 -9.15 -14.08
N VAL A 8 28.37 -8.14 -13.23
CA VAL A 8 28.09 -8.32 -11.80
C VAL A 8 26.60 -8.63 -11.67
N LEU A 9 26.25 -9.90 -11.46
CA LEU A 9 24.90 -10.30 -11.08
C LEU A 9 24.72 -9.91 -9.61
N ALA A 10 23.87 -8.92 -9.33
CA ALA A 10 23.45 -8.61 -7.97
C ALA A 10 22.58 -9.77 -7.45
N LEU A 11 23.10 -10.53 -6.49
CA LEU A 11 22.35 -11.55 -5.76
C LEU A 11 21.47 -10.85 -4.73
N ILE A 12 20.17 -10.71 -5.01
CA ILE A 12 19.20 -10.31 -3.99
C ILE A 12 19.13 -11.46 -2.97
N PRO A 13 19.39 -11.21 -1.67
CA PRO A 13 19.35 -12.28 -0.67
C PRO A 13 17.92 -12.83 -0.56
N THR A 14 17.79 -14.14 -0.62
CA THR A 14 16.51 -14.87 -0.52
C THR A 14 15.73 -14.53 0.76
N ALA A 15 16.40 -14.09 1.81
CA ALA A 15 15.78 -13.65 3.05
C ALA A 15 14.92 -12.37 2.88
N MET A 16 15.34 -11.41 2.06
CA MET A 16 14.56 -10.18 1.80
C MET A 16 13.26 -10.48 1.04
N ILE A 17 13.32 -11.38 0.06
CA ILE A 17 12.14 -11.79 -0.70
C ILE A 17 11.14 -12.52 0.21
N ALA A 18 11.62 -13.37 1.11
CA ALA A 18 10.77 -14.07 2.08
C ALA A 18 10.12 -13.10 3.07
N GLN A 19 10.87 -12.14 3.58
CA GLN A 19 10.36 -11.10 4.50
C GLN A 19 9.26 -10.26 3.87
N GLN A 20 9.44 -9.81 2.63
CA GLN A 20 8.42 -9.05 1.90
C GLN A 20 7.15 -9.89 1.65
N ALA A 21 7.30 -11.18 1.35
CA ALA A 21 6.16 -12.09 1.16
C ALA A 21 5.35 -12.27 2.45
N ASP A 22 6.01 -12.38 3.61
CA ASP A 22 5.35 -12.50 4.92
C ASP A 22 4.63 -11.20 5.30
N GLU A 23 5.22 -10.04 4.99
CA GLU A 23 4.62 -8.73 5.23
C GLU A 23 3.37 -8.51 4.36
N VAL A 24 3.45 -8.82 3.07
CA VAL A 24 2.27 -8.78 2.16
C VAL A 24 1.16 -9.71 2.67
N ALA A 25 1.50 -10.91 3.15
CA ALA A 25 0.51 -11.84 3.70
C ALA A 25 -0.16 -11.30 4.96
N LEU A 26 0.61 -10.67 5.88
CA LEU A 26 0.10 -10.04 7.09
C LEU A 26 -0.87 -8.91 6.75
N VAL A 27 -0.46 -7.97 5.88
CA VAL A 27 -1.27 -6.81 5.47
C VAL A 27 -2.54 -7.26 4.75
N LYS A 28 -2.44 -8.24 3.84
CA LYS A 28 -3.60 -8.79 3.17
C LYS A 28 -4.60 -9.40 4.16
N GLY A 29 -4.11 -10.13 5.18
CA GLY A 29 -4.95 -10.67 6.25
C GLY A 29 -5.68 -9.58 7.06
N ILE A 30 -5.05 -8.44 7.29
CA ILE A 30 -5.68 -7.27 7.93
C ILE A 30 -6.81 -6.74 7.04
N TYR A 31 -6.56 -6.56 5.76
CA TYR A 31 -7.53 -6.00 4.82
C TYR A 31 -8.73 -6.90 4.54
N GLU A 32 -8.66 -8.22 4.76
CA GLU A 32 -9.81 -9.14 4.63
C GLU A 32 -11.03 -8.69 5.46
N THR A 33 -10.81 -8.03 6.60
CA THR A 33 -11.88 -7.50 7.45
C THR A 33 -11.92 -5.98 7.46
N LEU A 34 -10.76 -5.34 7.47
CA LEU A 34 -10.66 -3.89 7.63
C LEU A 34 -11.24 -3.14 6.44
N ASN A 35 -11.00 -3.63 5.20
CA ASN A 35 -11.53 -2.98 4.00
C ASN A 35 -13.06 -2.97 3.98
N SER A 36 -13.71 -4.08 4.39
CA SER A 36 -15.17 -4.11 4.53
C SER A 36 -15.69 -3.10 5.55
N THR A 37 -14.97 -2.94 6.67
CA THR A 37 -15.34 -1.99 7.74
C THR A 37 -15.19 -0.55 7.25
N SER A 38 -14.08 -0.25 6.61
CA SER A 38 -13.75 1.03 5.99
C SER A 38 -14.83 1.45 4.97
N ILE A 39 -15.15 0.55 4.05
CA ILE A 39 -16.20 0.75 3.05
C ILE A 39 -17.56 1.03 3.70
N ALA A 40 -17.95 0.22 4.69
CA ALA A 40 -19.27 0.36 5.34
C ALA A 40 -19.43 1.67 6.09
N GLN A 41 -18.35 2.19 6.66
CA GLN A 41 -18.33 3.45 7.41
C GLN A 41 -17.98 4.66 6.53
N ASN A 42 -17.47 4.42 5.33
CA ASN A 42 -16.93 5.43 4.41
C ASN A 42 -15.88 6.33 5.07
N VAL A 43 -14.91 5.71 5.73
CA VAL A 43 -13.77 6.36 6.37
C VAL A 43 -12.51 5.54 6.16
N GLU A 44 -11.38 6.17 6.22
CA GLU A 44 -10.08 5.53 6.18
C GLU A 44 -9.71 4.90 7.52
N TYR A 45 -8.91 3.87 7.45
CA TYR A 45 -8.21 3.28 8.59
C TYR A 45 -6.74 3.14 8.23
N CYS A 46 -5.85 3.45 9.16
CA CYS A 46 -4.42 3.35 8.94
C CYS A 46 -3.67 2.77 10.14
N GLY A 47 -2.45 2.34 9.89
CA GLY A 47 -1.55 1.81 10.90
C GLY A 47 -0.20 1.45 10.30
N TYR A 48 0.60 0.73 11.07
CA TYR A 48 1.96 0.36 10.70
C TYR A 48 2.17 -1.15 10.80
N VAL A 49 3.09 -1.67 9.99
CA VAL A 49 3.65 -3.01 10.11
C VAL A 49 5.16 -2.90 10.35
N GLY A 50 5.73 -3.92 10.97
CA GLY A 50 7.15 -3.95 11.28
C GLY A 50 7.50 -4.97 12.33
N PHE A 51 8.68 -4.87 12.90
CA PHE A 51 9.22 -5.86 13.82
C PHE A 51 9.17 -5.37 15.27
N ASN A 52 8.73 -6.25 16.18
CA ASN A 52 8.83 -6.03 17.62
C ASN A 52 10.24 -6.36 18.17
N ALA A 53 10.44 -6.16 19.48
CA ALA A 53 11.70 -6.45 20.17
C ALA A 53 12.19 -7.91 20.03
N ASP A 54 11.27 -8.84 19.81
CA ASP A 54 11.59 -10.26 19.63
C ASP A 54 11.89 -10.61 18.15
N GLY A 55 11.89 -9.62 17.25
CA GLY A 55 12.08 -9.80 15.81
C GLY A 55 10.90 -10.44 15.10
N GLN A 56 9.72 -10.41 15.70
CA GLN A 56 8.49 -10.91 15.08
C GLN A 56 7.84 -9.81 14.25
N LEU A 57 7.41 -10.15 13.03
CA LEU A 57 6.63 -9.27 12.18
C LEU A 57 5.21 -9.14 12.76
N ILE A 58 4.82 -7.91 13.04
CA ILE A 58 3.52 -7.56 13.63
C ILE A 58 2.94 -6.31 12.97
N ALA A 59 1.65 -6.07 13.22
CA ALA A 59 0.98 -4.84 12.82
C ALA A 59 0.43 -4.09 14.05
N SER A 60 0.37 -2.76 13.96
CA SER A 60 -0.34 -1.94 14.92
C SER A 60 -1.86 -2.18 14.80
N LYS A 61 -2.60 -1.74 15.82
CA LYS A 61 -4.05 -1.67 15.69
C LYS A 61 -4.41 -0.57 14.69
N PRO A 62 -5.45 -0.78 13.86
CA PRO A 62 -5.92 0.27 12.97
C PRO A 62 -6.41 1.49 13.75
N THR A 63 -5.94 2.67 13.36
CA THR A 63 -6.47 3.96 13.79
C THR A 63 -7.61 4.37 12.87
N LEU A 64 -8.68 4.91 13.42
CA LEU A 64 -9.81 5.46 12.67
C LEU A 64 -9.45 6.83 12.13
N GLY A 65 -9.52 7.01 10.83
CA GLY A 65 -9.32 8.27 10.13
C GLY A 65 -10.62 9.01 9.80
N ASN A 66 -10.56 9.83 8.76
CA ASN A 66 -11.69 10.56 8.17
C ASN A 66 -12.08 9.94 6.83
N VAL A 67 -12.86 10.64 6.03
CA VAL A 67 -13.29 10.19 4.68
C VAL A 67 -12.13 10.14 3.67
N ASP A 68 -11.13 11.02 3.86
CA ASP A 68 -10.06 11.30 2.90
C ASP A 68 -8.68 11.48 3.56
N SER A 69 -8.54 11.06 4.81
CA SER A 69 -7.27 11.17 5.53
C SER A 69 -7.24 10.28 6.76
N CYS A 70 -6.06 9.75 7.05
CA CYS A 70 -5.80 9.00 8.27
C CYS A 70 -4.38 9.30 8.78
N LEU A 71 -4.27 9.54 10.08
CA LEU A 71 -2.99 9.66 10.78
C LEU A 71 -2.89 8.50 11.77
N ALA A 72 -1.97 7.59 11.52
CA ALA A 72 -1.78 6.42 12.36
C ALA A 72 -1.26 6.81 13.76
N ASP A 73 -1.76 6.11 14.79
CA ASP A 73 -1.23 6.24 16.14
C ASP A 73 0.19 5.68 16.23
N ASP A 74 1.01 6.27 17.12
CA ASP A 74 2.36 5.77 17.43
C ASP A 74 2.33 4.27 17.82
N PRO A 75 3.00 3.39 17.04
CA PRO A 75 2.93 1.94 17.23
C PRO A 75 3.87 1.45 18.33
N LYS A 76 3.56 1.73 19.57
CA LYS A 76 4.39 1.50 20.79
C LYS A 76 5.05 0.12 20.93
N PHE A 77 4.59 -0.89 20.18
CA PHE A 77 5.11 -2.26 20.24
C PHE A 77 5.90 -2.67 18.99
N ILE A 78 6.03 -1.78 18.01
CA ILE A 78 6.85 -1.96 16.82
C ILE A 78 8.14 -1.16 17.02
N GLU A 79 9.28 -1.82 17.03
CA GLU A 79 10.58 -1.16 17.19
C GLU A 79 11.20 -0.73 15.87
N ILE A 80 10.90 -1.48 14.80
CA ILE A 80 11.34 -1.18 13.45
C ILE A 80 10.09 -1.18 12.57
N ILE A 81 9.63 0.00 12.19
CA ILE A 81 8.53 0.14 11.23
C ILE A 81 9.10 -0.11 9.84
N THR A 82 8.44 -0.96 9.06
CA THR A 82 8.83 -1.29 7.68
C THR A 82 7.88 -0.68 6.66
N ALA A 83 6.59 -0.57 7.00
CA ALA A 83 5.61 0.03 6.11
C ALA A 83 4.41 0.60 6.87
N SER A 84 3.74 1.55 6.26
CA SER A 84 2.38 1.96 6.59
C SER A 84 1.36 1.02 5.94
N TYR A 85 0.12 1.02 6.43
CA TYR A 85 -1.03 0.45 5.74
C TYR A 85 -2.26 1.34 5.94
N HIS A 86 -3.07 1.53 4.89
CA HIS A 86 -4.35 2.25 5.02
C HIS A 86 -5.39 1.83 3.98
N THR A 87 -6.64 2.21 4.22
CA THR A 87 -7.81 1.96 3.38
C THR A 87 -8.41 3.27 2.90
N TYR A 88 -9.09 3.26 1.75
CA TYR A 88 -9.67 4.45 1.12
C TYR A 88 -11.19 4.63 1.30
N GLY A 89 -11.77 4.03 2.33
CA GLY A 89 -13.21 4.19 2.57
C GLY A 89 -14.08 3.53 1.50
N GLY A 90 -15.26 4.10 1.27
CA GLY A 90 -16.23 3.65 0.28
C GLY A 90 -15.96 4.21 -1.11
N HIS A 91 -16.53 3.55 -2.12
CA HIS A 91 -16.50 4.04 -3.49
C HIS A 91 -17.25 5.36 -3.62
N SER A 92 -16.63 6.35 -4.26
CA SER A 92 -17.23 7.65 -4.59
C SER A 92 -16.90 8.03 -6.03
N PRO A 93 -17.85 8.60 -6.78
CA PRO A 93 -17.56 9.16 -8.09
C PRO A 93 -16.74 10.47 -8.01
N ASP A 94 -16.66 11.08 -6.82
CA ASP A 94 -16.02 12.39 -6.61
C ASP A 94 -14.54 12.24 -6.21
N TYR A 95 -14.09 11.01 -5.92
CA TYR A 95 -12.71 10.71 -5.52
C TYR A 95 -12.08 9.69 -6.43
N PHE A 96 -10.83 9.92 -6.79
CA PHE A 96 -10.01 8.96 -7.54
C PHE A 96 -9.32 7.99 -6.56
N ASN A 97 -10.08 7.07 -5.97
CA ASN A 97 -9.63 6.22 -4.85
C ASN A 97 -9.37 4.74 -5.23
N GLU A 98 -8.93 4.51 -6.49
CA GLU A 98 -8.54 3.17 -6.98
C GLU A 98 -7.03 2.99 -7.20
N VAL A 99 -6.25 4.04 -7.00
CA VAL A 99 -4.78 4.05 -6.99
C VAL A 99 -4.30 4.80 -5.75
N PRO A 100 -3.07 4.58 -5.26
CA PRO A 100 -2.50 5.41 -4.20
C PRO A 100 -2.49 6.89 -4.58
N SER A 101 -2.53 7.78 -3.61
CA SER A 101 -2.34 9.21 -3.85
C SER A 101 -0.85 9.57 -3.87
N SER A 102 -0.51 10.73 -4.45
CA SER A 102 0.85 11.27 -4.35
C SER A 102 1.22 11.59 -2.90
N ALA A 103 0.23 12.03 -2.10
CA ALA A 103 0.43 12.31 -0.68
C ALA A 103 0.77 11.06 0.14
N ASP A 104 0.23 9.88 -0.21
CA ASP A 104 0.61 8.62 0.43
C ASP A 104 2.08 8.29 0.16
N MET A 105 2.51 8.39 -1.11
CA MET A 105 3.89 8.14 -1.49
C MET A 105 4.87 9.13 -0.82
N GLU A 106 4.50 10.40 -0.75
CA GLU A 106 5.30 11.44 -0.09
C GLU A 106 5.38 11.22 1.42
N GLY A 107 4.26 10.90 2.06
CA GLY A 107 4.19 10.65 3.51
C GLY A 107 5.04 9.45 3.92
N ASP A 108 4.90 8.33 3.23
CA ASP A 108 5.71 7.13 3.47
C ASP A 108 7.21 7.38 3.22
N ALA A 109 7.55 8.13 2.15
CA ALA A 109 8.93 8.49 1.85
C ALA A 109 9.54 9.43 2.91
N ASP A 110 8.78 10.39 3.43
CA ASP A 110 9.21 11.30 4.50
C ASP A 110 9.46 10.53 5.82
N GLU A 111 8.70 9.47 6.07
CA GLU A 111 8.92 8.56 7.20
C GLU A 111 10.05 7.53 6.93
N GLY A 112 10.48 7.38 5.68
CA GLY A 112 11.51 6.42 5.25
C GLY A 112 11.06 4.98 5.32
N ILE A 113 9.77 4.72 5.08
CA ILE A 113 9.12 3.42 5.08
C ILE A 113 8.37 3.20 3.77
N ASP A 114 7.95 1.97 3.50
CA ASP A 114 7.08 1.64 2.38
C ASP A 114 5.59 1.76 2.77
N GLY A 115 4.67 1.52 1.81
CA GLY A 115 3.25 1.64 2.08
C GLY A 115 2.39 0.57 1.42
N TYR A 116 1.23 0.32 2.03
CA TYR A 116 0.19 -0.55 1.49
C TYR A 116 -1.16 0.16 1.48
N VAL A 117 -1.87 0.07 0.36
CA VAL A 117 -3.17 0.71 0.17
C VAL A 117 -4.21 -0.30 -0.27
N ALA A 118 -5.36 -0.31 0.41
CA ALA A 118 -6.55 -1.06 0.02
C ALA A 118 -7.62 -0.12 -0.55
N THR A 119 -8.09 -0.41 -1.76
CA THR A 119 -9.07 0.43 -2.46
C THR A 119 -10.51 -0.08 -2.31
N PRO A 120 -11.53 0.77 -2.56
CA PRO A 120 -12.93 0.34 -2.58
C PRO A 120 -13.23 -0.72 -3.63
N GLY A 121 -12.52 -0.74 -4.76
CA GLY A 121 -12.64 -1.81 -5.76
C GLY A 121 -12.00 -3.14 -5.34
N GLY A 122 -11.38 -3.18 -4.17
CA GLY A 122 -10.72 -4.38 -3.62
C GLY A 122 -9.36 -4.66 -4.24
N ARG A 123 -8.64 -3.64 -4.69
CA ARG A 123 -7.24 -3.74 -5.10
C ARG A 123 -6.33 -3.65 -3.88
N LEU A 124 -5.17 -4.26 -3.98
CA LEU A 124 -4.05 -4.09 -3.05
C LEU A 124 -2.88 -3.48 -3.79
N TRP A 125 -2.41 -2.35 -3.30
CA TRP A 125 -1.23 -1.65 -3.79
C TRP A 125 -0.09 -1.73 -2.78
N TYR A 126 1.12 -1.71 -3.30
CA TYR A 126 2.37 -1.53 -2.56
C TYR A 126 3.09 -0.30 -3.09
N ILE A 127 3.56 0.54 -2.19
CA ILE A 127 4.36 1.73 -2.46
C ILE A 127 5.80 1.42 -2.06
N ASP A 128 6.68 1.41 -3.04
CA ASP A 128 8.13 1.36 -2.85
C ASP A 128 8.65 2.80 -2.82
N THR A 129 9.05 3.26 -1.65
CA THR A 129 9.51 4.64 -1.45
C THR A 129 10.96 4.86 -1.86
N VAL A 130 11.75 3.81 -2.02
CA VAL A 130 13.13 3.91 -2.52
C VAL A 130 13.13 4.25 -4.01
N ASP A 131 12.29 3.55 -4.78
CA ASP A 131 12.16 3.74 -6.22
C ASP A 131 11.03 4.72 -6.60
N MET A 132 10.21 5.17 -5.64
CA MET A 132 9.01 5.99 -5.81
C MET A 132 8.06 5.39 -6.86
N VAL A 133 7.69 4.14 -6.63
CA VAL A 133 6.82 3.34 -7.51
C VAL A 133 5.67 2.72 -6.73
N ALA A 134 4.44 2.95 -7.18
CA ALA A 134 3.27 2.22 -6.72
C ALA A 134 3.01 1.01 -7.63
N SER A 135 2.93 -0.19 -7.05
CA SER A 135 2.70 -1.45 -7.76
C SER A 135 1.45 -2.16 -7.27
N GLN A 136 0.57 -2.56 -8.19
CA GLN A 136 -0.63 -3.32 -7.86
C GLN A 136 -0.27 -4.78 -7.58
N LEU A 137 -0.32 -5.20 -6.31
CA LEU A 137 -0.05 -6.58 -5.91
C LEU A 137 -1.17 -7.53 -6.29
N CYS A 138 -2.42 -7.05 -6.24
CA CYS A 138 -3.55 -7.78 -6.79
C CYS A 138 -4.70 -6.86 -7.21
N GLY A 139 -5.50 -7.31 -8.18
CA GLY A 139 -6.48 -6.51 -8.88
C GLY A 139 -7.86 -6.46 -8.20
N ILE A 140 -8.85 -5.98 -8.95
CA ILE A 140 -10.24 -5.82 -8.50
C ILE A 140 -10.77 -7.08 -7.82
N GLY A 141 -11.34 -6.92 -6.62
CA GLY A 141 -11.97 -7.99 -5.86
C GLY A 141 -11.01 -9.01 -5.25
N CYS A 142 -9.72 -8.71 -5.23
CA CYS A 142 -8.72 -9.46 -4.47
C CYS A 142 -8.93 -9.32 -2.96
N LEU A 143 -9.35 -8.13 -2.54
CA LEU A 143 -9.85 -7.82 -1.20
C LEU A 143 -11.38 -7.63 -1.27
N PRO A 144 -12.08 -7.59 -0.13
CA PRO A 144 -13.48 -7.19 -0.09
C PRO A 144 -13.69 -5.85 -0.80
N ARG A 145 -14.71 -5.75 -1.63
CA ARG A 145 -14.98 -4.55 -2.42
C ARG A 145 -16.33 -3.93 -2.10
N ASP A 146 -16.46 -2.64 -2.36
CA ASP A 146 -17.71 -1.91 -2.25
C ASP A 146 -18.71 -2.42 -3.31
N PRO A 147 -19.94 -2.80 -2.94
CA PRO A 147 -20.99 -3.13 -3.89
C PRO A 147 -21.35 -1.99 -4.86
N LYS A 148 -21.04 -0.74 -4.49
CA LYS A 148 -21.26 0.45 -5.34
C LYS A 148 -20.14 0.66 -6.35
N PHE A 149 -19.01 -0.02 -6.23
CA PHE A 149 -17.86 0.15 -7.12
C PHE A 149 -18.22 -0.17 -8.57
N VAL A 150 -17.89 0.75 -9.47
CA VAL A 150 -18.13 0.63 -10.91
C VAL A 150 -16.81 0.45 -11.64
N VAL A 151 -16.63 -0.70 -12.28
CA VAL A 151 -15.43 -1.00 -13.07
C VAL A 151 -15.29 0.01 -14.22
N GLY A 152 -14.10 0.58 -14.36
CA GLY A 152 -13.76 1.50 -15.45
C GLY A 152 -14.21 2.95 -15.23
N GLN A 153 -14.83 3.29 -14.10
CA GLN A 153 -15.25 4.67 -13.81
C GLN A 153 -14.05 5.63 -13.75
N ASN A 154 -12.92 5.18 -13.23
CA ASN A 154 -11.68 5.95 -13.14
C ASN A 154 -10.74 5.73 -14.35
N GLY A 155 -11.29 5.30 -15.48
CA GLY A 155 -10.49 4.98 -16.66
C GLY A 155 -9.65 3.71 -16.52
N GLU A 156 -8.61 3.59 -17.33
CA GLU A 156 -7.67 2.47 -17.27
C GLU A 156 -6.73 2.64 -16.06
N ILE A 157 -6.58 1.56 -15.30
CA ILE A 157 -5.64 1.47 -14.19
C ILE A 157 -4.61 0.41 -14.53
N VAL A 158 -3.35 0.83 -14.68
CA VAL A 158 -2.22 -0.04 -15.01
C VAL A 158 -1.66 -0.72 -13.75
N LEU A 159 -0.75 -1.67 -13.96
CA LEU A 159 -0.20 -2.47 -12.84
C LEU A 159 0.84 -1.73 -12.01
N SER A 160 1.40 -0.64 -12.52
CA SER A 160 2.43 0.14 -11.82
C SER A 160 2.44 1.57 -12.30
N TYR A 161 2.71 2.49 -11.39
CA TYR A 161 2.91 3.92 -11.66
C TYR A 161 4.20 4.37 -11.00
N THR A 162 5.03 5.12 -11.70
CA THR A 162 6.03 5.99 -11.07
C THR A 162 5.30 7.15 -10.38
N TYR A 163 5.99 7.88 -9.51
CA TYR A 163 5.42 9.06 -8.87
C TYR A 163 4.86 10.07 -9.91
N ASP A 164 5.64 10.38 -10.94
CA ASP A 164 5.22 11.31 -12.00
C ASP A 164 4.01 10.80 -12.79
N ASP A 165 3.97 9.49 -13.13
CA ASP A 165 2.82 8.89 -13.81
C ASP A 165 1.57 8.91 -12.93
N LEU A 166 1.73 8.72 -11.62
CA LEU A 166 0.64 8.76 -10.66
C LEU A 166 0.06 10.16 -10.51
N VAL A 167 0.92 11.19 -10.42
CA VAL A 167 0.48 12.61 -10.39
C VAL A 167 -0.33 12.95 -11.64
N ILE A 168 0.15 12.56 -12.83
CA ILE A 168 -0.58 12.76 -14.09
C ILE A 168 -1.94 12.05 -14.05
N LYS A 169 -1.96 10.81 -13.56
CA LYS A 169 -3.19 9.99 -13.47
C LYS A 169 -4.24 10.59 -12.54
N LEU A 170 -3.82 11.23 -11.46
CA LEU A 170 -4.71 11.86 -10.48
C LEU A 170 -5.26 13.22 -10.94
N GLU A 171 -4.68 13.83 -11.97
CA GLU A 171 -5.12 15.09 -12.58
C GLU A 171 -6.15 14.90 -13.73
N GLU A 172 -6.37 13.65 -14.20
CA GLU A 172 -7.36 13.32 -15.26
C GLU A 172 -8.81 13.47 -14.76
#